data_2b530604d74ec7fb335861ef6a0cd835
#
_entry.id   2b530604d74ec7fb335861ef6a0cd835
#
_cell.length_a   1.000
_cell.length_b   1.000
_cell.length_c   1.000
_cell.angle_alpha   90.00
_cell.angle_beta   90.00
_cell.angle_gamma   90.00
#
_symmetry.space_group_name_H-M   'P 1'
#
loop_
_entity.id
_entity.type
_entity.pdbx_description
1 polymer ?
#
loop_
_entity_poly.entity_id
_entity_poly.type
_entity_poly.pdbx_seq_one_letter_code
_entity_poly.pdbx_strand_id
1 'polypeptide(L)'
;MRCCFIINPNSRSQRGRAIWEEVQKELEKSQIKYEIYLTERRKNATAIAAMLTADQEEKTLVVLGGDGTVNEVLNGIQNFENVILGYIPTGSSNDFARGMKIPKDPVKALHLVLHPQAIQKMDIGVVDYGEKSRRFAVSAGIGFDAVSYT
;
A
#
# COMPACT_ATOMS: atom_id res chain seq x y z
N MET A 1 8.13 -14.70 -6.23
CA MET A 1 8.03 -13.24 -5.95
C MET A 1 7.85 -13.04 -4.45
N ARG A 2 8.61 -12.13 -3.88
CA ARG A 2 8.47 -11.80 -2.45
C ARG A 2 7.18 -11.03 -2.21
N CYS A 3 6.49 -11.38 -1.15
CA CYS A 3 5.27 -10.69 -0.71
C CYS A 3 5.53 -10.11 0.67
N CYS A 4 5.55 -8.78 0.77
CA CYS A 4 5.89 -8.07 1.99
C CYS A 4 4.71 -7.23 2.44
N PHE A 5 4.24 -7.46 3.67
CA PHE A 5 3.15 -6.68 4.26
C PHE A 5 3.71 -5.58 5.13
N ILE A 6 3.32 -4.36 4.85
CA ILE A 6 3.66 -3.20 5.67
C ILE A 6 2.39 -2.82 6.41
N ILE A 7 2.39 -3.01 7.72
CA ILE A 7 1.19 -2.97 8.55
C ILE A 7 1.27 -1.83 9.55
N ASN A 8 0.25 -0.97 9.56
CA ASN A 8 0.08 0.01 10.61
C ASN A 8 -0.93 -0.52 11.63
N PRO A 9 -0.46 -1.12 12.75
CA PRO A 9 -1.38 -1.73 13.71
C PRO A 9 -2.22 -0.73 14.47
N ASN A 10 -1.79 0.53 14.49
CA ASN A 10 -2.47 1.59 15.23
C ASN A 10 -3.42 2.42 14.37
N SER A 11 -3.59 2.05 13.10
CA SER A 11 -4.51 2.78 12.24
C SER A 11 -5.93 2.67 12.79
N ARG A 12 -6.64 3.80 12.75
CA ARG A 12 -8.03 3.90 13.15
C ARG A 12 -8.32 3.22 14.50
N SER A 13 -7.76 3.77 15.59
CA SER A 13 -7.99 3.30 16.96
C SER A 13 -7.64 1.81 17.14
N GLN A 14 -6.53 1.40 16.57
CA GLN A 14 -5.97 0.05 16.70
C GLN A 14 -6.74 -1.04 15.94
N ARG A 15 -7.65 -0.68 15.06
CA ARG A 15 -8.35 -1.66 14.23
C ARG A 15 -7.42 -2.37 13.25
N GLY A 16 -6.29 -1.74 12.92
CA GLY A 16 -5.31 -2.36 12.04
C GLY A 16 -4.83 -3.72 12.53
N ARG A 17 -4.65 -3.87 13.85
CA ARG A 17 -4.22 -5.14 14.42
C ARG A 17 -5.28 -6.22 14.23
N ALA A 18 -6.55 -5.91 14.50
CA ALA A 18 -7.64 -6.86 14.35
C ALA A 18 -7.81 -7.28 12.89
N ILE A 19 -7.71 -6.32 11.98
CA ILE A 19 -7.79 -6.59 10.55
C ILE A 19 -6.63 -7.47 10.11
N TRP A 20 -5.42 -7.20 10.60
CA TRP A 20 -4.26 -8.02 10.29
C TRP A 20 -4.46 -9.48 10.73
N GLU A 21 -5.00 -9.69 11.93
CA GLU A 21 -5.25 -11.04 12.42
C GLU A 21 -6.20 -11.81 11.50
N GLU A 22 -7.23 -11.15 11.00
CA GLU A 22 -8.18 -11.74 10.06
C GLU A 22 -7.50 -12.08 8.73
N VAL A 23 -6.70 -11.16 8.21
CA VAL A 23 -5.96 -11.34 6.96
C VAL A 23 -4.94 -12.48 7.11
N GLN A 24 -4.25 -12.54 8.24
CA GLN A 24 -3.25 -13.56 8.49
C GLN A 24 -3.83 -14.96 8.48
N LYS A 25 -5.03 -15.15 9.08
CA LYS A 25 -5.71 -16.43 9.06
C LYS A 25 -5.98 -16.89 7.62
N GLU A 26 -6.37 -15.97 6.76
CA GLU A 26 -6.65 -16.28 5.37
C GLU A 26 -5.38 -16.60 4.60
N LEU A 27 -4.28 -15.89 4.90
CA LEU A 27 -2.97 -16.14 4.29
C LEU A 27 -2.46 -17.55 4.62
N GLU A 28 -2.66 -17.97 5.86
CA GLU A 28 -2.22 -19.30 6.30
C GLU A 28 -2.95 -20.41 5.54
N LYS A 29 -4.22 -20.19 5.21
CA LYS A 29 -4.98 -21.15 4.40
C LYS A 29 -4.45 -21.25 2.97
N SER A 30 -3.91 -20.16 2.44
CA SER A 30 -3.43 -20.11 1.06
C SER A 30 -2.02 -20.65 0.88
N GLN A 31 -1.30 -20.91 1.96
CA GLN A 31 0.08 -21.44 1.97
C GLN A 31 1.09 -20.54 1.24
N ILE A 32 0.78 -19.26 1.14
CA ILE A 32 1.68 -18.29 0.51
C ILE A 32 2.73 -17.85 1.53
N LYS A 33 4.00 -17.79 1.10
CA LYS A 33 5.06 -17.25 1.92
C LYS A 33 5.01 -15.73 1.92
N TYR A 34 5.12 -15.13 3.08
CA TYR A 34 5.05 -13.69 3.21
C TYR A 34 5.95 -13.20 4.35
N GLU A 35 6.31 -11.92 4.29
CA GLU A 35 7.05 -11.24 5.33
C GLU A 35 6.18 -10.12 5.88
N ILE A 36 6.33 -9.79 7.18
CA ILE A 36 5.58 -8.72 7.81
C ILE A 36 6.51 -7.67 8.39
N TYR A 37 6.10 -6.40 8.26
CA TYR A 37 6.83 -5.25 8.78
C TYR A 37 5.83 -4.32 9.44
N LEU A 38 5.94 -4.16 10.75
CA LEU A 38 5.04 -3.31 11.52
C LEU A 38 5.60 -1.89 11.61
N THR A 39 4.76 -0.91 11.37
CA THR A 39 5.16 0.48 11.58
C THR A 39 5.02 0.83 13.04
N GLU A 40 5.98 1.57 13.58
CA GLU A 40 6.00 1.97 14.98
C GLU A 40 5.72 3.45 15.17
N ARG A 41 5.96 4.25 14.14
CA ARG A 41 5.80 5.70 14.23
C ARG A 41 5.62 6.29 12.84
N ARG A 42 5.35 7.59 12.83
CA ARG A 42 5.20 8.37 11.60
C ARG A 42 6.46 8.24 10.73
N LYS A 43 6.26 8.17 9.43
CA LYS A 43 7.31 8.00 8.41
C LYS A 43 8.05 6.67 8.46
N ASN A 44 7.69 5.79 9.37
CA ASN A 44 8.34 4.49 9.45
C ASN A 44 8.04 3.65 8.20
N ALA A 45 6.83 3.77 7.65
CA ALA A 45 6.47 3.05 6.41
C ALA A 45 7.34 3.49 5.23
N THR A 46 7.71 4.76 5.16
CA THR A 46 8.62 5.27 4.14
C THR A 46 9.98 4.58 4.22
N ALA A 47 10.53 4.49 5.43
CA ALA A 47 11.83 3.84 5.65
C ALA A 47 11.78 2.35 5.31
N ILE A 48 10.70 1.67 5.70
CA ILE A 48 10.53 0.25 5.40
C ILE A 48 10.45 0.02 3.89
N ALA A 49 9.65 0.82 3.19
CA ALA A 49 9.51 0.71 1.74
C ALA A 49 10.84 0.95 1.03
N ALA A 50 11.61 1.93 1.48
CA ALA A 50 12.92 2.22 0.90
C ALA A 50 13.88 1.05 1.09
N MET A 51 13.89 0.47 2.28
CA MET A 51 14.74 -0.68 2.58
C MET A 51 14.36 -1.88 1.71
N LEU A 52 13.07 -2.17 1.59
CA LEU A 52 12.59 -3.33 0.85
C LEU A 52 12.81 -3.22 -0.65
N THR A 53 12.83 -2.02 -1.19
CA THR A 53 12.93 -1.82 -2.64
C THR A 53 14.33 -1.44 -3.11
N ALA A 54 15.31 -1.39 -2.21
CA ALA A 54 16.67 -1.02 -2.55
C ALA A 54 17.39 -2.07 -3.42
N ASP A 55 16.95 -3.33 -3.34
CA ASP A 55 17.60 -4.44 -4.06
C ASP A 55 17.16 -4.57 -5.52
N GLN A 56 16.16 -3.81 -5.94
CA GLN A 56 15.62 -3.82 -7.31
C GLN A 56 15.03 -5.18 -7.75
N GLU A 57 14.77 -6.08 -6.82
CA GLU A 57 14.10 -7.35 -7.12
C GLU A 57 12.59 -7.14 -7.19
N GLU A 58 11.92 -7.95 -8.00
CA GLU A 58 10.47 -7.91 -8.10
C GLU A 58 9.83 -8.34 -6.78
N LYS A 59 8.84 -7.57 -6.34
CA LYS A 59 8.12 -7.89 -5.10
C LYS A 59 6.75 -7.25 -5.08
N THR A 60 5.89 -7.82 -4.25
CA THR A 60 4.58 -7.24 -3.95
C THR A 60 4.68 -6.62 -2.56
N LEU A 61 4.40 -5.32 -2.47
CA LEU A 61 4.26 -4.63 -1.20
C LEU A 61 2.78 -4.47 -0.92
N VAL A 62 2.31 -5.06 0.17
CA VAL A 62 0.92 -4.94 0.58
C VAL A 62 0.84 -4.01 1.78
N VAL A 63 0.13 -2.91 1.61
CA VAL A 63 -0.05 -1.92 2.67
C VAL A 63 -1.35 -2.21 3.41
N LEU A 64 -1.26 -2.33 4.72
CA LEU A 64 -2.43 -2.47 5.59
C LEU A 64 -2.47 -1.24 6.51
N GLY A 65 -3.34 -0.31 6.19
CA GLY A 65 -3.42 0.97 6.89
C GLY A 65 -4.39 1.92 6.21
N GLY A 66 -4.24 3.19 6.49
CA GLY A 66 -5.02 4.25 5.86
C GLY A 66 -4.29 4.87 4.69
N ASP A 67 -4.90 5.91 4.11
CA ASP A 67 -4.32 6.62 2.96
C ASP A 67 -2.96 7.23 3.29
N GLY A 68 -2.76 7.66 4.53
CA GLY A 68 -1.47 8.19 4.96
C GLY A 68 -0.36 7.16 4.90
N THR A 69 -0.66 5.91 5.26
CA THR A 69 0.32 4.83 5.20
C THR A 69 0.69 4.51 3.75
N VAL A 70 -0.31 4.47 2.86
CA VAL A 70 -0.06 4.27 1.43
C VAL A 70 0.85 5.37 0.90
N ASN A 71 0.55 6.61 1.26
CA ASN A 71 1.35 7.75 0.82
C ASN A 71 2.80 7.66 1.31
N GLU A 72 3.00 7.25 2.56
CA GLU A 72 4.34 7.03 3.09
C GLU A 72 5.10 5.95 2.32
N VAL A 73 4.43 4.86 2.00
CA VAL A 73 5.04 3.76 1.23
C VAL A 73 5.45 4.25 -0.15
N LEU A 74 4.57 4.98 -0.84
CA LEU A 74 4.88 5.53 -2.16
C LEU A 74 6.14 6.40 -2.14
N ASN A 75 6.31 7.17 -1.07
CA ASN A 75 7.46 8.06 -0.95
C ASN A 75 8.75 7.34 -0.58
N GLY A 76 8.66 6.06 -0.21
CA GLY A 76 9.85 5.25 0.09
C GLY A 76 10.31 4.36 -1.05
N ILE A 77 9.42 4.01 -1.98
CA ILE A 77 9.75 3.07 -3.04
C ILE A 77 10.89 3.61 -3.93
N GLN A 78 11.94 2.81 -4.08
CA GLN A 78 13.12 3.18 -4.86
C GLN A 78 13.00 2.75 -6.32
N ASN A 79 12.19 1.75 -6.61
CA ASN A 79 12.11 1.17 -7.95
C ASN A 79 10.68 0.72 -8.25
N PHE A 80 9.90 1.61 -8.83
CA PHE A 80 8.49 1.35 -9.12
C PHE A 80 8.27 0.25 -10.15
N GLU A 81 9.22 0.07 -11.05
CA GLU A 81 9.07 -0.90 -12.15
C GLU A 81 8.98 -2.34 -11.64
N ASN A 82 9.60 -2.62 -10.50
CA ASN A 82 9.66 -3.96 -9.95
C ASN A 82 8.73 -4.16 -8.75
N VAL A 83 7.80 -3.22 -8.53
CA VAL A 83 6.93 -3.27 -7.37
C VAL A 83 5.47 -3.34 -7.79
N ILE A 84 4.77 -4.32 -7.25
CA ILE A 84 3.31 -4.38 -7.29
C ILE A 84 2.82 -3.89 -5.94
N LEU A 85 1.98 -2.87 -5.94
CA LEU A 85 1.44 -2.31 -4.71
C LEU A 85 0.05 -2.87 -4.46
N GLY A 86 -0.13 -3.56 -3.33
CA GLY A 86 -1.43 -4.03 -2.87
C GLY A 86 -1.88 -3.19 -1.69
N TYR A 87 -3.18 -3.09 -1.49
CA TYR A 87 -3.72 -2.28 -0.41
C TYR A 87 -4.90 -2.95 0.26
N ILE A 88 -4.82 -3.07 1.58
CA ILE A 88 -5.92 -3.53 2.43
C ILE A 88 -6.28 -2.34 3.34
N PRO A 89 -7.39 -1.64 3.04
CA PRO A 89 -7.72 -0.41 3.74
C PRO A 89 -8.22 -0.67 5.16
N THR A 90 -7.69 0.10 6.11
CA THR A 90 -8.12 0.08 7.50
C THR A 90 -8.55 1.46 8.00
N GLY A 91 -8.35 2.49 7.19
CA GLY A 91 -8.66 3.86 7.55
C GLY A 91 -10.13 4.19 7.44
N SER A 92 -10.50 5.40 7.86
CA SER A 92 -11.88 5.84 7.85
C SER A 92 -12.36 6.35 6.48
N SER A 93 -11.55 7.08 5.76
CA SER A 93 -11.96 7.62 4.45
C SER A 93 -11.61 6.72 3.29
N ASN A 94 -10.41 6.14 3.27
CA ASN A 94 -9.96 5.19 2.25
C ASN A 94 -10.16 5.72 0.81
N ASP A 95 -9.78 6.99 0.58
CA ASP A 95 -9.96 7.61 -0.74
C ASP A 95 -9.20 6.88 -1.83
N PHE A 96 -7.97 6.47 -1.52
CA PHE A 96 -7.17 5.70 -2.46
C PHE A 96 -7.87 4.38 -2.83
N ALA A 97 -8.41 3.68 -1.84
CA ALA A 97 -9.10 2.41 -2.08
C ALA A 97 -10.33 2.61 -2.96
N ARG A 98 -11.10 3.66 -2.70
CA ARG A 98 -12.28 3.96 -3.52
C ARG A 98 -11.88 4.31 -4.95
N GLY A 99 -10.84 5.11 -5.12
CA GLY A 99 -10.35 5.48 -6.43
C GLY A 99 -9.87 4.29 -7.25
N MET A 100 -9.27 3.31 -6.60
CA MET A 100 -8.76 2.09 -7.24
C MET A 100 -9.77 0.95 -7.23
N LYS A 101 -10.98 1.17 -6.71
CA LYS A 101 -12.04 0.17 -6.61
C LYS A 101 -11.65 -1.05 -5.77
N ILE A 102 -10.88 -0.82 -4.72
CA ILE A 102 -10.46 -1.85 -3.79
C ILE A 102 -11.58 -2.09 -2.77
N PRO A 103 -11.94 -3.35 -2.50
CA PRO A 103 -13.00 -3.66 -1.53
C PRO A 103 -12.66 -3.18 -0.12
N LYS A 104 -13.69 -2.80 0.64
CA LYS A 104 -13.52 -2.45 2.04
C LYS A 104 -13.30 -3.68 2.92
N ASP A 105 -13.84 -4.83 2.52
CA ASP A 105 -13.67 -6.06 3.26
C ASP A 105 -12.21 -6.52 3.16
N PRO A 106 -11.52 -6.68 4.29
CA PRO A 106 -10.10 -7.03 4.28
C PRO A 106 -9.78 -8.33 3.53
N VAL A 107 -10.61 -9.36 3.69
CA VAL A 107 -10.38 -10.64 3.02
C VAL A 107 -10.57 -10.51 1.52
N LYS A 108 -11.59 -9.78 1.09
CA LYS A 108 -11.79 -9.52 -0.34
C LYS A 108 -10.65 -8.70 -0.93
N ALA A 109 -10.16 -7.70 -0.19
CA ALA A 109 -9.01 -6.92 -0.62
C ALA A 109 -7.77 -7.80 -0.75
N LEU A 110 -7.55 -8.70 0.20
CA LEU A 110 -6.45 -9.66 0.14
C LEU A 110 -6.54 -10.54 -1.12
N HIS A 111 -7.72 -11.09 -1.40
CA HIS A 111 -7.91 -11.93 -2.58
C HIS A 111 -7.59 -11.17 -3.86
N LEU A 112 -7.96 -9.90 -3.93
CA LEU A 112 -7.64 -9.07 -5.07
C LEU A 112 -6.13 -8.92 -5.25
N VAL A 113 -5.41 -8.71 -4.16
CA VAL A 113 -3.95 -8.57 -4.18
C VAL A 113 -3.27 -9.85 -4.65
N LEU A 114 -3.83 -11.01 -4.30
CA LEU A 114 -3.23 -12.30 -4.64
C LEU A 114 -3.55 -12.78 -6.05
N HIS A 115 -4.41 -12.07 -6.79
CA HIS A 115 -4.77 -12.45 -8.15
C HIS A 115 -4.09 -11.56 -9.19
N PRO A 116 -3.20 -12.12 -10.02
CA PRO A 116 -2.47 -11.34 -11.03
C PRO A 116 -3.38 -10.60 -12.02
N GLN A 117 -4.58 -11.12 -12.30
CA GLN A 117 -5.50 -10.48 -13.23
C GLN A 117 -6.02 -9.14 -12.74
N ALA A 118 -5.92 -8.88 -11.44
CA ALA A 118 -6.42 -7.65 -10.85
C ALA A 118 -5.40 -6.50 -10.90
N ILE A 119 -4.20 -6.76 -11.40
CA ILE A 119 -3.14 -5.75 -11.43
C ILE A 119 -3.47 -4.65 -12.42
N GLN A 120 -3.41 -3.41 -11.97
CA GLN A 120 -3.62 -2.22 -12.79
C GLN A 120 -2.40 -1.33 -12.74
N LYS A 121 -2.14 -0.62 -13.83
CA LYS A 121 -1.10 0.41 -13.82
C LYS A 121 -1.60 1.63 -13.08
N MET A 122 -0.70 2.26 -12.34
CA MET A 122 -1.00 3.44 -11.56
C MET A 122 0.01 4.53 -11.88
N ASP A 123 -0.49 5.74 -12.10
CA ASP A 123 0.39 6.89 -12.30
C ASP A 123 0.79 7.48 -10.95
N ILE A 124 2.05 7.90 -10.87
CA ILE A 124 2.58 8.54 -9.68
C ILE A 124 2.90 10.00 -10.01
N GLY A 125 2.25 10.88 -9.29
CA GLY A 125 2.54 12.30 -9.39
C GLY A 125 3.63 12.71 -8.40
N VAL A 126 4.29 13.82 -8.69
CA VAL A 126 5.31 14.37 -7.80
C VAL A 126 5.01 15.86 -7.59
N VAL A 127 5.02 16.28 -6.34
CA VAL A 127 4.88 17.69 -5.97
C VAL A 127 6.19 18.15 -5.39
N ASP A 128 6.77 19.20 -5.97
CA ASP A 128 8.03 19.76 -5.51
C ASP A 128 7.78 20.99 -4.62
N TYR A 129 8.46 21.00 -3.46
CA TYR A 129 8.41 22.11 -2.52
C TYR A 129 9.83 22.66 -2.34
N GLY A 130 10.34 23.38 -3.32
CA GLY A 130 11.72 23.83 -3.27
C GLY A 130 12.68 22.64 -3.29
N GLU A 131 13.36 22.36 -2.17
CA GLU A 131 14.30 21.24 -2.09
C GLU A 131 13.65 19.91 -1.75
N LYS A 132 12.34 19.91 -1.43
CA LYS A 132 11.62 18.71 -1.07
C LYS A 132 10.65 18.33 -2.18
N SER A 133 10.45 17.02 -2.34
CA SER A 133 9.42 16.51 -3.25
C SER A 133 8.60 15.44 -2.56
N ARG A 134 7.35 15.34 -2.95
CA ARG A 134 6.45 14.30 -2.45
C ARG A 134 5.72 13.64 -3.60
N ARG A 135 5.51 12.36 -3.45
CA ARG A 135 4.79 11.54 -4.44
C ARG A 135 3.36 11.32 -4.00
N PHE A 136 2.47 11.18 -4.97
CA PHE A 136 1.09 10.84 -4.70
C PHE A 136 0.58 9.92 -5.80
N ALA A 137 -0.43 9.11 -5.47
CA ALA A 137 -1.01 8.18 -6.43
C ALA A 137 -2.08 8.86 -7.26
N VAL A 138 -2.05 8.60 -8.58
CA VAL A 138 -3.10 9.05 -9.49
C VAL A 138 -3.78 7.80 -10.03
N SER A 139 -5.08 7.71 -9.83
CA SER A 139 -5.86 6.57 -10.25
C SER A 139 -6.03 6.55 -11.78
N ALA A 140 -5.54 5.48 -12.42
CA ALA A 140 -5.66 5.34 -13.86
C ALA A 140 -7.12 5.09 -14.26
N GLY A 141 -7.59 5.73 -15.31
CA GLY A 141 -8.92 5.49 -15.86
C GLY A 141 -10.07 6.17 -15.15
N ILE A 142 -9.82 6.86 -14.04
CA ILE A 142 -10.81 7.68 -13.37
C ILE A 142 -10.47 9.13 -13.71
N GLY A 143 -11.47 9.94 -13.99
CA GLY A 143 -11.25 11.35 -14.24
C GLY A 143 -10.75 12.07 -13.00
N PHE A 144 -9.73 11.54 -12.40
CA PHE A 144 -9.14 12.09 -11.19
C PHE A 144 -8.31 13.29 -11.56
N ASP A 145 -8.60 14.40 -10.93
CA ASP A 145 -7.96 15.66 -11.25
C ASP A 145 -6.66 15.81 -10.46
N ALA A 146 -5.57 15.34 -11.06
CA ALA A 146 -4.25 15.46 -10.46
C ALA A 146 -3.80 16.91 -10.34
N VAL A 147 -4.40 17.83 -11.07
CA VAL A 147 -4.07 19.25 -11.00
C VAL A 147 -4.29 19.80 -9.60
N SER A 148 -5.21 19.22 -8.84
CA SER A 148 -5.48 19.68 -7.48
C SER A 148 -4.27 19.54 -6.55
N TYR A 149 -3.24 18.81 -6.95
CA TYR A 149 -2.03 18.60 -6.15
C TYR A 149 -0.87 19.49 -6.58
N THR A 150 -1.06 20.24 -7.61
CA THR A 150 -0.05 21.19 -8.09
C THR A 150 -0.39 22.62 -7.63
#